data_fd8a4a0b298f27a74e464a3d10f2d268
#
_entry.id   fd8a4a0b298f27a74e464a3d10f2d268
#
_cell.length_a   1.000
_cell.length_b   1.000
_cell.length_c   1.000
_cell.angle_alpha   90.00
_cell.angle_beta   90.00
_cell.angle_gamma   90.00
#
_symmetry.space_group_name_H-M   'P 1'
#
loop_
_entity.id
_entity.type
_entity.pdbx_description
1 polymer ?
#
loop_
_entity_poly.entity_id
_entity_poly.type
_entity_poly.pdbx_seq_one_letter_code
_entity_poly.pdbx_strand_id
1 'polypeptide(L)'
;MPIIDTHALFFPGDFGPAPAGCDPAAWPSLEDGQDPDTKLLVNGPMRFPAKRVWFDAEKRLEASAASGLDAEMLSPFPALLNYRVPGPLGRDLCRVTNEYIAGLVAAYPAKFYGLGTIPLQDPDLGAAELAEIAKLGLAGVEIASNINGVSLHDPQLDGFWAEAERLGTAVFIHGMPVPSDRVPGPAVATFGVGAEASLGAASVIAGGVAEKHPNLKISFSHAGGGFPLILTRAQWFWGRTWNEEPPLPESERPEAAPWFAEHGPIELARRFYYDSLVFDRRAIRYLADMLGTDRLLVGSDYPAMTREQPIARTLRSMGLSEAELDDVLWNNCFRFLGIDPPKLPYSMWAPP
;
A
#
# COMPACT_ATOMS: atom_id res chain seq x y z
N MET A 1 3.17 -18.84 -14.92
CA MET A 1 3.18 -17.42 -14.58
C MET A 1 3.44 -17.30 -13.11
N PRO A 2 4.51 -16.63 -12.68
CA PRO A 2 4.77 -16.38 -11.27
C PRO A 2 3.74 -15.41 -10.72
N ILE A 3 3.57 -15.43 -9.39
CA ILE A 3 2.63 -14.55 -8.68
C ILE A 3 3.35 -13.91 -7.52
N ILE A 4 3.25 -12.58 -7.43
CA ILE A 4 3.69 -11.80 -6.28
C ILE A 4 2.49 -11.14 -5.61
N ASP A 5 2.38 -11.33 -4.29
CA ASP A 5 1.41 -10.61 -3.46
C ASP A 5 2.00 -9.27 -3.06
N THR A 6 1.41 -8.17 -3.53
CA THR A 6 1.94 -6.82 -3.31
C THR A 6 1.35 -6.11 -2.08
N HIS A 7 0.48 -6.79 -1.35
CA HIS A 7 -0.16 -6.28 -0.14
C HIS A 7 -0.12 -7.36 0.95
N ALA A 8 1.03 -7.50 1.59
CA ALA A 8 1.33 -8.55 2.53
C ALA A 8 1.97 -7.98 3.81
N LEU A 9 1.20 -7.94 4.88
CA LEU A 9 1.56 -7.30 6.14
C LEU A 9 2.51 -8.15 6.97
N PHE A 10 3.51 -7.51 7.59
CA PHE A 10 4.48 -8.16 8.45
C PHE A 10 4.96 -7.21 9.56
N PHE A 11 5.52 -7.75 10.63
CA PHE A 11 6.14 -6.94 11.69
C PHE A 11 7.25 -7.73 12.41
N PRO A 12 8.17 -7.06 13.13
CA PRO A 12 9.24 -7.70 13.86
C PRO A 12 8.76 -8.71 14.90
N GLY A 13 9.38 -9.86 14.92
CA GLY A 13 9.16 -10.86 15.99
C GLY A 13 9.72 -10.42 17.35
N ASP A 14 10.53 -9.36 17.38
CA ASP A 14 11.06 -8.67 18.54
C ASP A 14 11.33 -7.20 18.17
N PHE A 15 10.86 -6.28 19.00
CA PHE A 15 11.09 -4.83 18.80
C PHE A 15 12.32 -4.33 19.59
N GLY A 16 12.98 -5.21 20.33
CA GLY A 16 14.03 -4.83 21.24
C GLY A 16 13.55 -3.95 22.42
N PRO A 17 14.47 -3.50 23.27
CA PRO A 17 14.13 -2.65 24.40
C PRO A 17 13.71 -1.25 23.95
N ALA A 18 12.75 -0.65 24.67
CA ALA A 18 12.38 0.75 24.44
C ALA A 18 13.61 1.67 24.59
N PRO A 19 13.76 2.69 23.74
CA PRO A 19 14.84 3.66 23.84
C PRO A 19 14.89 4.35 25.20
N ALA A 20 16.07 4.75 25.64
CA ALA A 20 16.25 5.43 26.92
C ALA A 20 15.41 6.71 26.99
N GLY A 21 14.62 6.86 28.06
CA GLY A 21 13.72 8.00 28.26
C GLY A 21 12.35 7.88 27.54
N CYS A 22 12.12 6.80 26.82
CA CYS A 22 10.80 6.47 26.25
C CYS A 22 9.90 5.88 27.35
N ASP A 23 8.61 6.25 27.33
CA ASP A 23 7.60 5.49 28.06
C ASP A 23 7.51 4.08 27.47
N PRO A 24 7.78 3.01 28.25
CA PRO A 24 7.69 1.65 27.73
C PRO A 24 6.34 1.30 27.12
N ALA A 25 5.25 1.93 27.57
CA ALA A 25 3.92 1.74 27.00
C ALA A 25 3.75 2.33 25.60
N ALA A 26 4.63 3.22 25.17
CA ALA A 26 4.67 3.78 23.82
C ALA A 26 5.52 2.97 22.85
N TRP A 27 6.21 1.93 23.31
CA TRP A 27 7.04 1.04 22.51
C TRP A 27 6.33 -0.30 22.31
N PRO A 28 6.22 -0.81 21.07
CA PRO A 28 5.57 -2.08 20.82
C PRO A 28 6.31 -3.26 21.47
N SER A 29 5.57 -4.27 21.89
CA SER A 29 6.11 -5.52 22.41
C SER A 29 5.29 -6.72 22.00
N LEU A 30 5.88 -7.91 22.04
CA LEU A 30 5.22 -9.18 21.85
C LEU A 30 5.22 -9.97 23.15
N GLU A 31 4.03 -10.20 23.70
CA GLU A 31 3.81 -11.05 24.87
C GLU A 31 3.37 -12.46 24.43
N ASP A 32 3.50 -13.44 25.33
CA ASP A 32 3.00 -14.79 25.05
C ASP A 32 1.48 -14.80 24.94
N GLY A 33 0.98 -15.43 23.87
CA GLY A 33 -0.45 -15.58 23.60
C GLY A 33 -1.07 -16.73 24.40
N GLN A 34 -2.36 -16.98 24.15
CA GLN A 34 -3.08 -18.07 24.79
C GLN A 34 -2.69 -19.47 24.29
N ASP A 35 -2.10 -19.55 23.12
CA ASP A 35 -1.57 -20.77 22.52
C ASP A 35 -0.13 -20.56 22.00
N PRO A 36 0.67 -21.64 21.82
CA PRO A 36 2.07 -21.55 21.42
C PRO A 36 2.32 -20.91 20.04
N ASP A 37 1.30 -20.91 19.18
CA ASP A 37 1.40 -20.36 17.82
C ASP A 37 0.91 -18.91 17.72
N THR A 38 0.54 -18.32 18.85
CA THR A 38 0.03 -16.94 18.93
C THR A 38 0.85 -16.11 19.89
N LYS A 39 1.20 -14.88 19.49
CA LYS A 39 1.72 -13.83 20.35
C LYS A 39 0.67 -12.72 20.47
N LEU A 40 0.72 -11.97 21.54
CA LEU A 40 -0.07 -10.77 21.74
C LEU A 40 0.81 -9.56 21.41
N LEU A 41 0.55 -8.91 20.27
CA LEU A 41 1.16 -7.62 19.94
C LEU A 41 0.51 -6.53 20.79
N VAL A 42 1.33 -5.87 21.59
CA VAL A 42 0.94 -4.73 22.42
C VAL A 42 1.53 -3.47 21.83
N ASN A 43 0.69 -2.46 21.51
CA ASN A 43 1.11 -1.18 21.00
C ASN A 43 0.18 -0.07 21.57
N GLY A 44 0.63 0.60 22.61
CA GLY A 44 -0.23 1.50 23.39
C GLY A 44 -1.47 0.78 23.91
N PRO A 45 -2.70 1.27 23.60
CA PRO A 45 -3.94 0.60 24.01
C PRO A 45 -4.28 -0.64 23.17
N MET A 46 -3.63 -0.84 22.03
CA MET A 46 -3.91 -1.97 21.15
C MET A 46 -3.41 -3.27 21.77
N ARG A 47 -4.23 -4.30 21.67
CA ARG A 47 -3.92 -5.69 22.01
C ARG A 47 -4.36 -6.56 20.84
N PHE A 48 -3.43 -7.07 20.06
CA PHE A 48 -3.70 -7.79 18.83
C PHE A 48 -3.13 -9.20 18.90
N PRO A 49 -3.98 -10.24 18.89
CA PRO A 49 -3.52 -11.63 18.85
C PRO A 49 -3.00 -11.95 17.45
N ALA A 50 -1.71 -12.19 17.35
CA ALA A 50 -1.00 -12.43 16.11
C ALA A 50 -0.52 -13.87 16.02
N LYS A 51 -0.95 -14.62 15.00
CA LYS A 51 -0.39 -15.93 14.65
C LYS A 51 1.05 -15.77 14.14
N ARG A 52 1.84 -16.85 14.17
CA ARG A 52 3.25 -16.82 13.74
C ARG A 52 3.47 -16.29 12.34
N VAL A 53 2.53 -16.48 11.41
CA VAL A 53 2.61 -15.94 10.03
C VAL A 53 2.75 -14.42 9.96
N TRP A 54 2.50 -13.68 11.04
CA TRP A 54 2.68 -12.24 11.12
C TRP A 54 4.14 -11.80 11.33
N PHE A 55 4.98 -12.65 11.93
CA PHE A 55 6.31 -12.28 12.40
C PHE A 55 7.37 -13.39 12.25
N ASP A 56 7.00 -14.59 11.79
CA ASP A 56 7.89 -15.73 11.58
C ASP A 56 8.01 -15.99 10.06
N ALA A 57 9.20 -15.79 9.52
CA ALA A 57 9.45 -15.88 8.09
C ALA A 57 9.25 -17.30 7.54
N GLU A 58 9.64 -18.34 8.30
CA GLU A 58 9.48 -19.73 7.84
C GLU A 58 8.00 -20.10 7.74
N LYS A 59 7.21 -19.74 8.77
CA LYS A 59 5.76 -19.93 8.75
C LYS A 59 5.08 -19.13 7.64
N ARG A 60 5.63 -17.95 7.32
CA ARG A 60 5.16 -17.16 6.20
C ARG A 60 5.42 -17.84 4.86
N LEU A 61 6.62 -18.34 4.64
CA LEU A 61 6.99 -19.05 3.42
C LEU A 61 6.18 -20.33 3.23
N GLU A 62 5.94 -21.11 4.30
CA GLU A 62 5.04 -22.27 4.27
C GLU A 62 3.63 -21.87 3.80
N ALA A 63 3.06 -20.78 4.36
CA ALA A 63 1.73 -20.30 4.02
C ALA A 63 1.67 -19.78 2.57
N SER A 64 2.72 -19.12 2.09
CA SER A 64 2.83 -18.61 0.73
C SER A 64 2.88 -19.73 -0.29
N ALA A 65 3.72 -20.73 -0.03
CA ALA A 65 3.80 -21.93 -0.87
C ALA A 65 2.46 -22.68 -0.92
N ALA A 66 1.78 -22.84 0.21
CA ALA A 66 0.47 -23.47 0.27
C ALA A 66 -0.61 -22.70 -0.52
N SER A 67 -0.46 -21.39 -0.70
CA SER A 67 -1.35 -20.54 -1.50
C SER A 67 -0.97 -20.48 -2.98
N GLY A 68 0.18 -21.03 -3.37
CA GLY A 68 0.69 -20.98 -4.73
C GLY A 68 1.36 -19.63 -5.08
N LEU A 69 1.91 -18.92 -4.08
CA LEU A 69 2.68 -17.70 -4.28
C LEU A 69 4.15 -18.00 -4.53
N ASP A 70 4.74 -17.24 -5.43
CA ASP A 70 6.19 -17.26 -5.71
C ASP A 70 6.94 -16.27 -4.84
N ALA A 71 6.35 -15.10 -4.60
CA ALA A 71 6.95 -14.03 -3.80
C ALA A 71 5.90 -13.17 -3.08
N GLU A 72 6.36 -12.38 -2.12
CA GLU A 72 5.58 -11.36 -1.41
C GLU A 72 6.36 -10.04 -1.32
N MET A 73 5.64 -8.93 -1.44
CA MET A 73 6.12 -7.62 -1.02
C MET A 73 5.66 -7.40 0.42
N LEU A 74 6.57 -7.61 1.36
CA LEU A 74 6.30 -7.40 2.78
C LEU A 74 6.19 -5.91 3.06
N SER A 75 5.13 -5.51 3.74
CA SER A 75 4.95 -4.15 4.22
C SER A 75 4.67 -4.12 5.72
N PRO A 76 5.01 -3.03 6.41
CA PRO A 76 4.73 -2.88 7.84
C PRO A 76 3.23 -3.04 8.15
N PHE A 77 2.90 -3.65 9.28
CA PHE A 77 1.50 -3.67 9.72
C PHE A 77 1.02 -2.24 10.00
N PRO A 78 -0.06 -1.73 9.35
CA PRO A 78 -0.47 -0.34 9.41
C PRO A 78 -0.71 0.20 10.83
N ALA A 79 -1.13 -0.66 11.76
CA ALA A 79 -1.31 -0.30 13.15
C ALA A 79 0.01 0.05 13.88
N LEU A 80 1.17 -0.22 13.26
CA LEU A 80 2.50 0.11 13.75
C LEU A 80 3.11 1.35 13.08
N LEU A 81 2.40 2.05 12.21
CA LEU A 81 2.86 3.32 11.65
C LEU A 81 3.04 4.41 12.73
N ASN A 82 2.29 4.29 13.84
CA ASN A 82 2.49 5.03 15.10
C ASN A 82 2.68 6.55 14.97
N TYR A 83 1.96 7.20 14.08
CA TYR A 83 2.07 8.66 13.88
C TYR A 83 1.65 9.50 15.11
N ARG A 84 1.16 8.86 16.19
CA ARG A 84 0.77 9.53 17.43
C ARG A 84 1.93 9.76 18.40
N VAL A 85 3.09 9.15 18.16
CA VAL A 85 4.29 9.36 18.98
C VAL A 85 5.13 10.51 18.42
N PRO A 86 6.00 11.15 19.24
CA PRO A 86 6.92 12.18 18.75
C PRO A 86 7.80 11.67 17.58
N GLY A 87 8.10 12.54 16.62
CA GLY A 87 8.86 12.19 15.42
C GLY A 87 10.15 11.38 15.67
N PRO A 88 11.04 11.80 16.59
CA PRO A 88 12.24 11.02 16.89
C PRO A 88 11.98 9.59 17.40
N LEU A 89 10.97 9.39 18.25
CA LEU A 89 10.57 8.06 18.71
C LEU A 89 9.94 7.24 17.56
N GLY A 90 9.12 7.89 16.75
CA GLY A 90 8.54 7.28 15.54
C GLY A 90 9.64 6.82 14.57
N ARG A 91 10.68 7.63 14.36
CA ARG A 91 11.85 7.25 13.55
C ARG A 91 12.54 6.00 14.09
N ASP A 92 12.79 5.94 15.39
CA ASP A 92 13.48 4.79 16.00
C ASP A 92 12.66 3.51 15.81
N LEU A 93 11.34 3.57 15.96
CA LEU A 93 10.45 2.44 15.69
C LEU A 93 10.42 2.06 14.19
N CYS A 94 10.37 3.05 13.29
CA CYS A 94 10.47 2.80 11.86
C CYS A 94 11.76 2.06 11.50
N ARG A 95 12.90 2.47 12.07
CA ARG A 95 14.19 1.82 11.81
C ARG A 95 14.22 0.37 12.25
N VAL A 96 13.71 0.04 13.45
CA VAL A 96 13.59 -1.36 13.90
C VAL A 96 12.77 -2.18 12.90
N THR A 97 11.64 -1.67 12.44
CA THR A 97 10.79 -2.35 11.47
C THR A 97 11.46 -2.49 10.12
N ASN A 98 12.09 -1.44 9.63
CA ASN A 98 12.77 -1.39 8.33
C ASN A 98 13.97 -2.34 8.28
N GLU A 99 14.81 -2.33 9.31
CA GLU A 99 15.97 -3.23 9.44
C GLU A 99 15.52 -4.70 9.47
N TYR A 100 14.44 -4.99 10.19
CA TYR A 100 13.89 -6.33 10.25
C TYR A 100 13.40 -6.82 8.88
N ILE A 101 12.59 -6.03 8.17
CA ILE A 101 12.11 -6.38 6.83
C ILE A 101 13.28 -6.50 5.85
N ALA A 102 14.24 -5.57 5.89
CA ALA A 102 15.44 -5.63 5.05
C ALA A 102 16.26 -6.90 5.30
N GLY A 103 16.39 -7.32 6.56
CA GLY A 103 17.01 -8.58 6.92
C GLY A 103 16.32 -9.80 6.29
N LEU A 104 14.99 -9.80 6.24
CA LEU A 104 14.23 -10.87 5.59
C LEU A 104 14.40 -10.86 4.07
N VAL A 105 14.39 -9.69 3.44
CA VAL A 105 14.64 -9.55 1.99
C VAL A 105 16.04 -10.08 1.64
N ALA A 106 17.04 -9.77 2.45
CA ALA A 106 18.42 -10.27 2.27
C ALA A 106 18.54 -11.78 2.49
N ALA A 107 17.82 -12.33 3.49
CA ALA A 107 17.86 -13.75 3.83
C ALA A 107 17.11 -14.64 2.84
N TYR A 108 16.05 -14.12 2.21
CA TYR A 108 15.18 -14.87 1.30
C TYR A 108 15.01 -14.14 -0.05
N PRO A 109 16.09 -13.94 -0.81
CA PRO A 109 16.05 -13.22 -2.07
C PRO A 109 15.09 -13.90 -3.06
N ALA A 110 14.39 -13.13 -3.88
CA ALA A 110 13.32 -13.54 -4.79
C ALA A 110 12.08 -14.17 -4.13
N LYS A 111 12.05 -14.30 -2.81
CA LYS A 111 10.86 -14.69 -2.05
C LYS A 111 10.21 -13.50 -1.37
N PHE A 112 11.03 -12.59 -0.84
CA PHE A 112 10.56 -11.37 -0.22
C PHE A 112 11.15 -10.13 -0.91
N TYR A 113 10.28 -9.18 -1.15
CA TYR A 113 10.57 -7.78 -1.44
C TYR A 113 10.03 -6.98 -0.26
N GLY A 114 10.53 -5.78 -0.02
CA GLY A 114 10.15 -5.07 1.20
C GLY A 114 9.83 -3.60 0.96
N LEU A 115 8.79 -3.12 1.62
CA LEU A 115 8.54 -1.72 1.89
C LEU A 115 8.95 -1.41 3.33
N GLY A 116 9.53 -0.25 3.54
CA GLY A 116 9.74 0.28 4.87
C GLY A 116 8.60 1.18 5.32
N THR A 117 8.81 1.86 6.45
CA THR A 117 7.95 2.92 6.96
C THR A 117 8.77 4.11 7.42
N ILE A 118 8.15 5.27 7.54
CA ILE A 118 8.80 6.54 7.89
C ILE A 118 7.96 7.31 8.91
N PRO A 119 8.56 8.18 9.74
CA PRO A 119 7.85 8.95 10.76
C PRO A 119 7.18 10.18 10.17
N LEU A 120 6.15 10.01 9.33
CA LEU A 120 5.55 11.09 8.53
C LEU A 120 4.73 12.10 9.35
N GLN A 121 4.51 11.86 10.65
CA GLN A 121 4.02 12.88 11.59
C GLN A 121 5.02 14.03 11.82
N ASP A 122 6.26 13.85 11.40
CA ASP A 122 7.31 14.85 11.26
C ASP A 122 7.78 14.80 9.79
N PRO A 123 7.19 15.60 8.90
CA PRO A 123 7.41 15.48 7.46
C PRO A 123 8.86 15.67 7.03
N ASP A 124 9.61 16.55 7.67
CA ASP A 124 11.02 16.78 7.37
C ASP A 124 11.87 15.55 7.72
N LEU A 125 11.59 14.96 8.88
CA LEU A 125 12.23 13.73 9.32
C LEU A 125 11.82 12.55 8.44
N GLY A 126 10.55 12.46 8.08
CA GLY A 126 10.02 11.45 7.15
C GLY A 126 10.70 11.52 5.79
N ALA A 127 10.85 12.70 5.21
CA ALA A 127 11.56 12.91 3.95
C ALA A 127 13.04 12.51 4.04
N ALA A 128 13.72 12.85 5.13
CA ALA A 128 15.12 12.47 5.34
C ALA A 128 15.32 10.95 5.45
N GLU A 129 14.37 10.22 6.06
CA GLU A 129 14.45 8.76 6.20
C GLU A 129 14.25 7.99 4.87
N LEU A 130 13.71 8.60 3.81
CA LEU A 130 13.57 7.94 2.50
C LEU A 130 14.93 7.49 1.94
N ALA A 131 15.99 8.27 2.14
CA ALA A 131 17.32 7.88 1.69
C ALA A 131 17.87 6.67 2.47
N GLU A 132 17.50 6.52 3.73
CA GLU A 132 17.90 5.37 4.56
C GLU A 132 17.17 4.09 4.11
N ILE A 133 15.90 4.18 3.71
CA ILE A 133 15.13 3.08 3.11
C ILE A 133 15.88 2.48 1.92
N ALA A 134 16.33 3.34 1.00
CA ALA A 134 17.08 2.90 -0.19
C ALA A 134 18.42 2.22 0.18
N LYS A 135 19.14 2.71 1.21
CA LYS A 135 20.39 2.10 1.70
C LYS A 135 20.17 0.70 2.30
N LEU A 136 19.01 0.47 2.90
CA LEU A 136 18.64 -0.85 3.42
C LEU A 136 18.26 -1.84 2.31
N GLY A 137 18.15 -1.40 1.06
CA GLY A 137 17.72 -2.22 -0.07
C GLY A 137 16.21 -2.47 -0.11
N LEU A 138 15.42 -1.64 0.60
CA LEU A 138 13.97 -1.65 0.51
C LEU A 138 13.51 -0.85 -0.71
N ALA A 139 12.48 -1.35 -1.40
CA ALA A 139 12.06 -0.80 -2.69
C ALA A 139 11.17 0.44 -2.57
N GLY A 140 10.66 0.73 -1.39
CA GLY A 140 9.76 1.86 -1.15
C GLY A 140 9.28 1.91 0.29
N VAL A 141 8.20 2.65 0.50
CA VAL A 141 7.60 2.84 1.83
C VAL A 141 6.09 2.59 1.81
N GLU A 142 5.56 2.13 2.93
CA GLU A 142 4.13 2.19 3.24
C GLU A 142 3.84 3.40 4.12
N ILE A 143 2.79 4.14 3.75
CA ILE A 143 2.23 5.24 4.55
C ILE A 143 0.72 5.08 4.71
N ALA A 144 0.14 5.75 5.70
CA ALA A 144 -1.32 5.79 5.85
C ALA A 144 -1.98 6.76 4.86
N SER A 145 -3.27 6.55 4.60
CA SER A 145 -4.13 7.44 3.80
C SER A 145 -4.30 8.85 4.37
N ASN A 146 -3.94 9.02 5.64
CA ASN A 146 -3.88 10.30 6.34
C ASN A 146 -2.85 10.22 7.48
N ILE A 147 -2.34 11.34 7.93
CA ILE A 147 -1.39 11.42 9.04
C ILE A 147 -2.11 12.05 10.24
N ASN A 148 -2.65 11.22 11.13
CA ASN A 148 -3.47 11.68 12.25
C ASN A 148 -4.66 12.57 11.83
N GLY A 149 -5.29 12.28 10.70
CA GLY A 149 -6.39 13.07 10.13
C GLY A 149 -5.95 14.21 9.21
N VAL A 150 -4.64 14.46 9.08
CA VAL A 150 -4.10 15.40 8.09
C VAL A 150 -4.08 14.72 6.72
N SER A 151 -4.64 15.38 5.71
CA SER A 151 -4.73 14.88 4.35
C SER A 151 -3.37 14.81 3.65
N LEU A 152 -3.20 13.88 2.73
CA LEU A 152 -1.94 13.68 2.00
C LEU A 152 -1.55 14.84 1.07
N HIS A 153 -2.50 15.73 0.73
CA HIS A 153 -2.24 16.95 -0.05
C HIS A 153 -1.89 18.18 0.81
N ASP A 154 -1.84 18.03 2.14
CA ASP A 154 -1.48 19.15 3.02
C ASP A 154 -0.09 19.68 2.66
N PRO A 155 0.10 21.00 2.54
CA PRO A 155 1.38 21.60 2.15
C PRO A 155 2.57 21.20 3.03
N GLN A 156 2.35 20.81 4.28
CA GLN A 156 3.42 20.32 5.15
C GLN A 156 4.09 19.04 4.60
N LEU A 157 3.39 18.27 3.73
CA LEU A 157 3.91 17.05 3.11
C LEU A 157 4.60 17.30 1.75
N ASP A 158 4.63 18.52 1.25
CA ASP A 158 5.25 18.85 -0.04
C ASP A 158 6.72 18.40 -0.12
N GLY A 159 7.49 18.60 0.95
CA GLY A 159 8.88 18.15 1.03
C GLY A 159 9.04 16.64 0.93
N PHE A 160 8.15 15.89 1.55
CA PHE A 160 8.11 14.43 1.43
C PHE A 160 7.81 13.98 -0.01
N TRP A 161 6.79 14.55 -0.66
CA TRP A 161 6.45 14.19 -2.04
C TRP A 161 7.57 14.53 -3.02
N ALA A 162 8.19 15.71 -2.88
CA ALA A 162 9.31 16.11 -3.70
C ALA A 162 10.51 15.16 -3.54
N GLU A 163 10.82 14.73 -2.32
CA GLU A 163 11.93 13.81 -2.07
C GLU A 163 11.61 12.39 -2.55
N ALA A 164 10.37 11.91 -2.36
CA ALA A 164 9.93 10.62 -2.88
C ALA A 164 10.03 10.57 -4.42
N GLU A 165 9.60 11.64 -5.12
CA GLU A 165 9.75 11.75 -6.57
C GLU A 165 11.22 11.79 -6.99
N ARG A 166 12.05 12.63 -6.33
CA ARG A 166 13.47 12.78 -6.61
C ARG A 166 14.25 11.47 -6.49
N LEU A 167 13.94 10.67 -5.47
CA LEU A 167 14.56 9.36 -5.23
C LEU A 167 13.92 8.24 -6.07
N GLY A 168 12.75 8.48 -6.67
CA GLY A 168 11.97 7.46 -7.35
C GLY A 168 11.44 6.38 -6.40
N THR A 169 11.23 6.73 -5.12
CA THR A 169 10.73 5.83 -4.08
C THR A 169 9.28 5.42 -4.36
N ALA A 170 8.99 4.13 -4.36
CA ALA A 170 7.62 3.64 -4.43
C ALA A 170 6.89 3.93 -3.10
N VAL A 171 5.66 4.44 -3.19
CA VAL A 171 4.84 4.78 -2.01
C VAL A 171 3.55 3.96 -2.07
N PHE A 172 3.38 3.03 -1.13
CA PHE A 172 2.14 2.29 -0.93
C PHE A 172 1.29 3.00 0.11
N ILE A 173 0.07 3.40 -0.27
CA ILE A 173 -0.84 4.14 0.59
C ILE A 173 -1.91 3.18 1.12
N HIS A 174 -1.86 2.90 2.42
CA HIS A 174 -2.81 2.02 3.09
C HIS A 174 -3.96 2.81 3.73
N GLY A 175 -5.20 2.35 3.51
CA GLY A 175 -6.39 2.95 4.13
C GLY A 175 -6.32 2.84 5.66
N MET A 176 -6.26 3.97 6.35
CA MET A 176 -6.19 4.03 7.80
C MET A 176 -7.37 4.85 8.36
N PRO A 177 -8.36 4.18 8.99
CA PRO A 177 -9.54 4.89 9.49
C PRO A 177 -9.21 5.93 10.54
N VAL A 178 -9.73 7.12 10.36
CA VAL A 178 -9.81 8.12 11.43
C VAL A 178 -10.89 7.68 12.42
N PRO A 179 -10.65 7.72 13.73
CA PRO A 179 -11.67 7.40 14.73
C PRO A 179 -12.97 8.17 14.48
N SER A 180 -14.08 7.46 14.36
CA SER A 180 -15.38 8.04 14.03
C SER A 180 -16.50 7.13 14.55
N ASP A 181 -17.60 7.73 14.99
CA ASP A 181 -18.84 7.06 15.38
C ASP A 181 -19.82 6.89 14.20
N ARG A 182 -19.45 7.37 13.00
CA ARG A 182 -20.27 7.27 11.79
C ARG A 182 -20.45 5.84 11.28
N VAL A 183 -19.54 4.94 11.64
CA VAL A 183 -19.61 3.51 11.33
C VAL A 183 -19.46 2.74 12.63
N PRO A 184 -20.40 1.86 12.99
CA PRO A 184 -20.41 1.23 14.30
C PRO A 184 -19.36 0.11 14.45
N GLY A 185 -18.65 0.14 15.59
CA GLY A 185 -17.82 -0.95 16.08
C GLY A 185 -16.90 -1.62 15.05
N PRO A 186 -16.97 -2.96 14.91
CA PRO A 186 -16.10 -3.72 14.01
C PRO A 186 -16.22 -3.35 12.52
N ALA A 187 -17.34 -2.74 12.11
CA ALA A 187 -17.54 -2.31 10.72
C ALA A 187 -16.55 -1.21 10.28
N VAL A 188 -15.88 -0.53 11.22
CA VAL A 188 -14.79 0.41 10.92
C VAL A 188 -13.64 -0.28 10.21
N ALA A 189 -13.29 -1.51 10.58
CA ALA A 189 -12.21 -2.27 9.96
C ALA A 189 -12.49 -2.66 8.49
N THR A 190 -13.74 -2.60 8.06
CA THR A 190 -14.13 -2.92 6.67
C THR A 190 -14.50 -1.66 5.90
N PHE A 191 -15.57 -0.99 6.29
CA PHE A 191 -16.07 0.20 5.60
C PHE A 191 -15.19 1.43 5.83
N GLY A 192 -14.62 1.59 7.04
CA GLY A 192 -13.73 2.71 7.36
C GLY A 192 -12.43 2.65 6.59
N VAL A 193 -11.79 1.48 6.50
CA VAL A 193 -10.56 1.27 5.72
C VAL A 193 -10.80 1.59 4.25
N GLY A 194 -11.89 1.06 3.64
CA GLY A 194 -12.23 1.35 2.25
C GLY A 194 -12.56 2.82 1.99
N ALA A 195 -13.24 3.49 2.94
CA ALA A 195 -13.53 4.92 2.83
C ALA A 195 -12.23 5.75 2.88
N GLU A 196 -11.32 5.44 3.80
CA GLU A 196 -10.03 6.12 3.93
C GLU A 196 -9.10 5.87 2.74
N ALA A 197 -9.07 4.66 2.18
CA ALA A 197 -8.36 4.40 0.93
C ALA A 197 -8.89 5.30 -0.20
N SER A 198 -10.21 5.50 -0.27
CA SER A 198 -10.84 6.40 -1.24
C SER A 198 -10.46 7.87 -1.00
N LEU A 199 -10.47 8.34 0.24
CA LEU A 199 -10.09 9.70 0.58
C LEU A 199 -8.59 9.94 0.36
N GLY A 200 -7.73 8.97 0.64
CA GLY A 200 -6.30 9.04 0.36
C GLY A 200 -6.03 9.20 -1.14
N ALA A 201 -6.67 8.39 -1.99
CA ALA A 201 -6.54 8.50 -3.44
C ALA A 201 -7.09 9.84 -3.97
N ALA A 202 -8.27 10.26 -3.49
CA ALA A 202 -8.85 11.55 -3.85
C ALA A 202 -7.95 12.72 -3.40
N SER A 203 -7.35 12.65 -2.22
CA SER A 203 -6.42 13.64 -1.69
C SER A 203 -5.20 13.84 -2.59
N VAL A 204 -4.56 12.75 -3.02
CA VAL A 204 -3.38 12.80 -3.91
C VAL A 204 -3.74 13.38 -5.28
N ILE A 205 -4.89 12.99 -5.83
CA ILE A 205 -5.29 13.38 -7.20
C ILE A 205 -5.94 14.76 -7.20
N ALA A 206 -7.00 14.97 -6.43
CA ALA A 206 -7.72 16.22 -6.40
C ALA A 206 -7.02 17.32 -5.57
N GLY A 207 -6.11 16.94 -4.67
CA GLY A 207 -5.29 17.87 -3.90
C GLY A 207 -4.06 18.41 -4.63
N GLY A 208 -3.85 18.00 -5.90
CA GLY A 208 -2.78 18.53 -6.75
C GLY A 208 -1.42 17.84 -6.62
N VAL A 209 -1.26 16.85 -5.73
CA VAL A 209 0.01 16.10 -5.57
C VAL A 209 0.39 15.40 -6.88
N ALA A 210 -0.57 14.71 -7.51
CA ALA A 210 -0.36 14.02 -8.78
C ALA A 210 0.05 14.96 -9.92
N GLU A 211 -0.47 16.17 -9.95
CA GLU A 211 -0.14 17.19 -10.96
C GLU A 211 1.24 17.79 -10.71
N LYS A 212 1.53 18.13 -9.46
CA LYS A 212 2.77 18.77 -9.03
C LYS A 212 3.98 17.81 -9.13
N HIS A 213 3.74 16.51 -8.97
CA HIS A 213 4.76 15.46 -8.95
C HIS A 213 4.43 14.34 -9.94
N PRO A 214 4.62 14.56 -11.26
CA PRO A 214 4.17 13.64 -12.31
C PRO A 214 4.88 12.30 -12.34
N ASN A 215 6.05 12.17 -11.71
CA ASN A 215 6.86 10.94 -11.73
C ASN A 215 6.74 10.11 -10.44
N LEU A 216 5.83 10.48 -9.52
CA LEU A 216 5.59 9.68 -8.32
C LEU A 216 5.12 8.27 -8.67
N LYS A 217 5.66 7.31 -7.94
CA LYS A 217 5.26 5.91 -7.99
C LYS A 217 4.37 5.62 -6.79
N ILE A 218 3.06 5.60 -7.00
CA ILE A 218 2.08 5.38 -5.93
C ILE A 218 1.25 4.14 -6.23
N SER A 219 0.96 3.35 -5.20
CA SER A 219 -0.06 2.32 -5.21
C SER A 219 -1.04 2.53 -4.06
N PHE A 220 -2.33 2.32 -4.32
CA PHE A 220 -3.38 2.43 -3.33
C PHE A 220 -3.89 1.05 -2.91
N SER A 221 -3.97 0.82 -1.61
CA SER A 221 -4.56 -0.39 -1.03
C SER A 221 -6.08 -0.47 -1.28
N HIS A 222 -6.63 -1.68 -1.18
CA HIS A 222 -8.07 -1.93 -1.32
C HIS A 222 -8.65 -1.34 -2.60
N ALA A 223 -7.88 -1.40 -3.70
CA ALA A 223 -8.24 -0.81 -5.00
C ALA A 223 -8.57 0.69 -4.95
N GLY A 224 -8.01 1.44 -3.99
CA GLY A 224 -8.41 2.81 -3.72
C GLY A 224 -9.84 2.95 -3.18
N GLY A 225 -10.39 1.90 -2.56
CA GLY A 225 -11.73 1.89 -1.98
C GLY A 225 -12.83 2.20 -3.00
N GLY A 226 -13.68 3.18 -2.67
CA GLY A 226 -14.75 3.64 -3.57
C GLY A 226 -14.32 4.69 -4.61
N PHE A 227 -13.06 5.14 -4.58
CA PHE A 227 -12.54 6.21 -5.44
C PHE A 227 -12.74 5.92 -6.95
N PRO A 228 -12.42 4.72 -7.48
CA PRO A 228 -12.61 4.46 -8.91
C PRO A 228 -14.08 4.58 -9.38
N LEU A 229 -15.04 4.26 -8.51
CA LEU A 229 -16.47 4.41 -8.83
C LEU A 229 -16.91 5.87 -8.90
N ILE A 230 -16.19 6.78 -8.24
CA ILE A 230 -16.51 8.21 -8.18
C ILE A 230 -15.76 8.99 -9.27
N LEU A 231 -14.76 8.41 -9.90
CA LEU A 231 -13.93 9.07 -10.92
C LEU A 231 -14.76 9.65 -12.08
N THR A 232 -15.75 8.93 -12.55
CA THR A 232 -16.63 9.42 -13.65
C THR A 232 -17.41 10.66 -13.25
N ARG A 233 -17.85 10.74 -11.97
CA ARG A 233 -18.48 11.94 -11.44
C ARG A 233 -17.48 13.10 -11.37
N ALA A 234 -16.27 12.86 -10.92
CA ALA A 234 -15.21 13.87 -10.88
C ALA A 234 -14.84 14.35 -12.29
N GLN A 235 -14.73 13.44 -13.26
CA GLN A 235 -14.49 13.75 -14.67
C GLN A 235 -15.59 14.63 -15.25
N TRP A 236 -16.84 14.33 -14.95
CA TRP A 236 -17.96 15.14 -15.42
C TRP A 236 -17.89 16.58 -14.88
N PHE A 237 -17.57 16.76 -13.58
CA PHE A 237 -17.40 18.08 -12.99
C PHE A 237 -16.21 18.85 -13.56
N TRP A 238 -15.09 18.15 -13.83
CA TRP A 238 -13.91 18.74 -14.42
C TRP A 238 -14.12 19.20 -15.87
N GLY A 239 -14.69 18.35 -16.70
CA GLY A 239 -14.84 18.60 -18.14
C GLY A 239 -16.26 18.73 -18.62
N ARG A 240 -17.28 18.47 -17.79
CA ARG A 240 -18.69 18.32 -18.19
C ARG A 240 -18.88 17.35 -19.35
N THR A 241 -18.09 16.27 -19.36
CA THR A 241 -18.14 15.25 -20.40
C THR A 241 -18.42 13.89 -19.80
N TRP A 242 -19.00 13.01 -20.61
CA TRP A 242 -19.08 11.60 -20.27
C TRP A 242 -17.76 10.91 -20.61
N ASN A 243 -17.55 9.71 -20.08
CA ASN A 243 -16.28 9.00 -20.07
C ASN A 243 -15.62 8.83 -21.46
N GLU A 244 -16.39 8.77 -22.52
CA GLU A 244 -15.94 8.54 -23.90
C GLU A 244 -15.92 9.82 -24.76
N GLU A 245 -16.33 10.94 -24.20
CA GLU A 245 -16.37 12.22 -24.89
C GLU A 245 -15.09 13.03 -24.64
N PRO A 246 -14.62 13.81 -25.63
CA PRO A 246 -13.51 14.71 -25.40
C PRO A 246 -13.88 15.79 -24.36
N PRO A 247 -12.92 16.22 -23.52
CA PRO A 247 -13.17 17.27 -22.55
C PRO A 247 -13.64 18.56 -23.25
N LEU A 248 -14.50 19.32 -22.56
CA LEU A 248 -14.90 20.64 -23.03
C LEU A 248 -13.69 21.55 -23.27
N PRO A 249 -13.77 22.47 -24.24
CA PRO A 249 -12.80 23.53 -24.38
C PRO A 249 -12.55 24.25 -23.03
N GLU A 250 -11.34 24.69 -22.79
CA GLU A 250 -10.97 25.30 -21.52
C GLU A 250 -11.89 26.48 -21.14
N SER A 251 -12.29 27.29 -22.11
CA SER A 251 -13.24 28.40 -21.93
C SER A 251 -14.63 28.00 -21.45
N GLU A 252 -15.00 26.72 -21.57
CA GLU A 252 -16.30 26.18 -21.20
C GLU A 252 -16.27 25.31 -19.96
N ARG A 253 -15.05 25.04 -19.42
CA ARG A 253 -14.89 24.25 -18.20
C ARG A 253 -15.36 25.03 -16.97
N PRO A 254 -15.92 24.37 -15.96
CA PRO A 254 -16.24 25.05 -14.72
C PRO A 254 -14.98 25.57 -14.04
N GLU A 255 -15.07 26.76 -13.47
CA GLU A 255 -14.01 27.44 -12.72
C GLU A 255 -13.53 26.66 -11.48
N ALA A 256 -14.03 25.47 -11.24
CA ALA A 256 -14.11 24.82 -9.93
C ALA A 256 -12.93 23.96 -9.53
N ALA A 257 -11.90 23.76 -10.36
CA ALA A 257 -10.86 22.81 -9.99
C ALA A 257 -9.47 23.23 -10.51
N PRO A 258 -8.79 24.18 -9.84
CA PRO A 258 -7.43 24.58 -10.22
C PRO A 258 -6.41 23.43 -10.23
N TRP A 259 -6.64 22.38 -9.45
CA TRP A 259 -5.81 21.18 -9.39
C TRP A 259 -6.02 20.20 -10.56
N PHE A 260 -7.06 20.39 -11.39
CA PHE A 260 -7.27 19.68 -12.64
C PHE A 260 -6.94 20.55 -13.87
N ALA A 261 -6.06 21.52 -13.73
CA ALA A 261 -5.81 22.54 -14.73
C ALA A 261 -5.34 21.95 -16.07
N GLU A 262 -4.46 20.97 -16.05
CA GLU A 262 -3.86 20.37 -17.25
C GLU A 262 -4.44 18.99 -17.54
N HIS A 263 -4.64 18.14 -16.52
CA HIS A 263 -5.05 16.75 -16.67
C HIS A 263 -6.37 16.46 -15.97
N GLY A 264 -7.19 15.62 -16.60
CA GLY A 264 -8.43 15.16 -15.99
C GLY A 264 -8.21 14.12 -14.88
N PRO A 265 -9.17 13.97 -13.95
CA PRO A 265 -9.02 13.07 -12.81
C PRO A 265 -8.84 11.60 -13.20
N ILE A 266 -9.44 11.13 -14.30
CA ILE A 266 -9.24 9.77 -14.79
C ILE A 266 -7.80 9.60 -15.34
N GLU A 267 -7.30 10.59 -16.07
CA GLU A 267 -5.93 10.58 -16.60
C GLU A 267 -4.91 10.55 -15.46
N LEU A 268 -5.10 11.38 -14.43
CA LEU A 268 -4.24 11.37 -13.24
C LEU A 268 -4.32 10.03 -12.50
N ALA A 269 -5.52 9.48 -12.32
CA ALA A 269 -5.71 8.21 -11.65
C ALA A 269 -4.99 7.05 -12.37
N ARG A 270 -4.95 7.06 -13.70
CA ARG A 270 -4.27 6.06 -14.53
C ARG A 270 -2.74 6.10 -14.47
N ARG A 271 -2.15 7.06 -13.79
CA ARG A 271 -0.71 7.08 -13.51
C ARG A 271 -0.31 6.13 -12.40
N PHE A 272 -1.23 5.76 -11.50
CA PHE A 272 -0.98 5.04 -10.27
C PHE A 272 -1.43 3.59 -10.33
N TYR A 273 -1.02 2.81 -9.33
CA TYR A 273 -1.34 1.40 -9.20
C TYR A 273 -2.40 1.16 -8.13
N TYR A 274 -3.10 0.05 -8.25
CA TYR A 274 -4.19 -0.33 -7.36
C TYR A 274 -4.14 -1.84 -7.13
N ASP A 275 -4.26 -2.28 -5.89
CA ASP A 275 -4.38 -3.70 -5.65
C ASP A 275 -5.76 -4.26 -6.03
N SER A 276 -5.85 -5.57 -6.16
CA SER A 276 -7.08 -6.26 -6.58
C SER A 276 -7.99 -6.67 -5.42
N LEU A 277 -7.83 -6.07 -4.24
CA LEU A 277 -8.48 -6.50 -3.00
C LEU A 277 -9.93 -5.98 -2.88
N VAL A 278 -10.79 -6.40 -3.80
CA VAL A 278 -12.22 -6.06 -3.85
C VAL A 278 -13.14 -7.28 -3.89
N PHE A 279 -12.61 -8.51 -3.81
CA PHE A 279 -13.31 -9.79 -3.64
C PHE A 279 -14.45 -10.11 -4.64
N ASP A 280 -14.63 -9.33 -5.70
CA ASP A 280 -15.67 -9.54 -6.70
C ASP A 280 -15.13 -9.34 -8.12
N ARG A 281 -15.36 -10.33 -9.00
CA ARG A 281 -14.89 -10.30 -10.39
C ARG A 281 -15.41 -9.07 -11.15
N ARG A 282 -16.65 -8.63 -10.89
CA ARG A 282 -17.25 -7.47 -11.56
C ARG A 282 -16.56 -6.18 -11.14
N ALA A 283 -16.20 -6.06 -9.85
CA ALA A 283 -15.47 -4.92 -9.35
C ALA A 283 -14.06 -4.86 -9.96
N ILE A 284 -13.33 -5.99 -10.00
CA ILE A 284 -12.01 -6.05 -10.62
C ILE A 284 -12.11 -5.77 -12.13
N ARG A 285 -13.15 -6.26 -12.82
CA ARG A 285 -13.38 -5.93 -14.24
C ARG A 285 -13.57 -4.42 -14.44
N TYR A 286 -14.37 -3.80 -13.58
CA TYR A 286 -14.57 -2.36 -13.61
C TYR A 286 -13.25 -1.59 -13.40
N LEU A 287 -12.41 -2.02 -12.44
CA LEU A 287 -11.09 -1.43 -12.23
C LEU A 287 -10.19 -1.56 -13.47
N ALA A 288 -10.17 -2.74 -14.10
CA ALA A 288 -9.40 -2.99 -15.31
C ALA A 288 -9.86 -2.10 -16.47
N ASP A 289 -11.16 -1.94 -16.65
CA ASP A 289 -11.73 -1.11 -17.70
C ASP A 289 -11.52 0.39 -17.43
N MET A 290 -11.61 0.82 -16.16
CA MET A 290 -11.44 2.21 -15.76
C MET A 290 -9.98 2.67 -15.73
N LEU A 291 -9.09 1.86 -15.15
CA LEU A 291 -7.72 2.25 -14.83
C LEU A 291 -6.69 1.63 -15.78
N GLY A 292 -7.00 0.49 -16.37
CA GLY A 292 -6.09 -0.33 -17.17
C GLY A 292 -5.57 -1.54 -16.40
N THR A 293 -5.37 -2.67 -17.10
CA THR A 293 -4.79 -3.90 -16.52
C THR A 293 -3.33 -3.70 -16.12
N ASP A 294 -2.63 -2.77 -16.77
CA ASP A 294 -1.24 -2.40 -16.49
C ASP A 294 -1.08 -1.59 -15.17
N ARG A 295 -2.19 -1.26 -14.50
CA ARG A 295 -2.24 -0.56 -13.21
C ARG A 295 -2.75 -1.43 -12.06
N LEU A 296 -3.13 -2.68 -12.34
CA LEU A 296 -3.59 -3.59 -11.32
C LEU A 296 -2.45 -4.43 -10.75
N LEU A 297 -2.51 -4.68 -9.44
CA LEU A 297 -1.58 -5.49 -8.67
C LEU A 297 -2.34 -6.61 -7.95
N VAL A 298 -1.71 -7.74 -7.71
CA VAL A 298 -2.26 -8.73 -6.78
C VAL A 298 -2.06 -8.23 -5.37
N GLY A 299 -3.12 -8.14 -4.57
CA GLY A 299 -3.05 -7.82 -3.16
C GLY A 299 -3.97 -8.70 -2.33
N SER A 300 -3.56 -9.11 -1.14
CA SER A 300 -4.35 -9.98 -0.28
C SER A 300 -4.63 -9.44 1.11
N ASP A 301 -3.90 -8.42 1.56
CA ASP A 301 -3.95 -7.92 2.95
C ASP A 301 -3.66 -9.05 3.97
N TYR A 302 -2.92 -10.07 3.53
CA TYR A 302 -2.57 -11.20 4.39
C TYR A 302 -1.51 -10.79 5.43
N PRO A 303 -1.61 -11.22 6.70
CA PRO A 303 -2.57 -12.16 7.27
C PRO A 303 -3.83 -11.53 7.90
N ALA A 304 -4.06 -10.21 7.74
CA ALA A 304 -5.29 -9.57 8.23
C ALA A 304 -6.53 -10.15 7.54
N MET A 305 -6.41 -10.45 6.25
CA MET A 305 -7.43 -11.12 5.45
C MET A 305 -6.98 -12.52 5.04
N THR A 306 -7.95 -13.41 4.78
CA THR A 306 -7.67 -14.74 4.24
C THR A 306 -7.43 -14.66 2.73
N ARG A 307 -6.31 -15.22 2.25
CA ARG A 307 -6.01 -15.31 0.82
C ARG A 307 -7.01 -16.21 0.08
N GLU A 308 -7.26 -15.88 -1.18
CA GLU A 308 -7.90 -16.81 -2.12
C GLU A 308 -7.10 -18.12 -2.24
N GLN A 309 -7.82 -19.21 -2.45
CA GLN A 309 -7.23 -20.53 -2.70
C GLN A 309 -7.73 -21.08 -4.06
N PRO A 310 -6.85 -21.21 -5.08
CA PRO A 310 -5.50 -20.64 -5.17
C PRO A 310 -5.51 -19.10 -5.24
N ILE A 311 -4.38 -18.49 -4.91
CA ILE A 311 -4.25 -17.02 -5.01
C ILE A 311 -4.53 -16.51 -6.42
N ALA A 312 -5.08 -15.31 -6.54
CA ALA A 312 -5.46 -14.68 -7.80
C ALA A 312 -6.47 -15.48 -8.65
N ARG A 313 -7.24 -16.39 -8.04
CA ARG A 313 -8.29 -17.15 -8.72
C ARG A 313 -9.30 -16.24 -9.41
N THR A 314 -9.71 -15.15 -8.75
CA THR A 314 -10.65 -14.18 -9.29
C THR A 314 -10.08 -13.47 -10.52
N LEU A 315 -8.83 -12.98 -10.45
CA LEU A 315 -8.12 -12.38 -11.58
C LEU A 315 -8.01 -13.33 -12.78
N ARG A 316 -7.63 -14.58 -12.55
CA ARG A 316 -7.54 -15.60 -13.61
C ARG A 316 -8.87 -15.90 -14.28
N SER A 317 -9.99 -15.67 -13.58
CA SER A 317 -11.35 -15.90 -14.12
C SER A 317 -11.89 -14.74 -14.98
N MET A 318 -11.13 -13.65 -15.13
CA MET A 318 -11.61 -12.44 -15.83
C MET A 318 -11.55 -12.53 -17.34
N GLY A 319 -10.87 -13.53 -17.89
CA GLY A 319 -10.68 -13.65 -19.34
C GLY A 319 -9.65 -12.66 -19.90
N LEU A 320 -8.65 -12.29 -19.08
CA LEU A 320 -7.50 -11.52 -19.51
C LEU A 320 -6.64 -12.36 -20.45
N SER A 321 -5.96 -11.71 -21.38
CA SER A 321 -4.91 -12.35 -22.19
C SER A 321 -3.75 -12.83 -21.32
N GLU A 322 -2.91 -13.73 -21.84
CA GLU A 322 -1.72 -14.21 -21.12
C GLU A 322 -0.77 -13.06 -20.77
N ALA A 323 -0.60 -12.10 -21.67
CA ALA A 323 0.25 -10.93 -21.43
C ALA A 323 -0.30 -10.04 -20.31
N GLU A 324 -1.61 -9.78 -20.30
CA GLU A 324 -2.26 -9.01 -19.21
C GLU A 324 -2.16 -9.75 -17.88
N LEU A 325 -2.32 -11.09 -17.88
CA LEU A 325 -2.15 -11.89 -16.67
C LEU A 325 -0.72 -11.84 -16.16
N ASP A 326 0.30 -11.97 -17.04
CA ASP A 326 1.71 -11.83 -16.64
C ASP A 326 1.99 -10.45 -16.03
N ASP A 327 1.40 -9.40 -16.59
CA ASP A 327 1.54 -8.05 -16.08
C ASP A 327 0.91 -7.91 -14.70
N VAL A 328 -0.36 -8.28 -14.53
CA VAL A 328 -1.07 -8.14 -13.24
C VAL A 328 -0.48 -9.04 -12.16
N LEU A 329 -0.10 -10.28 -12.51
CA LEU A 329 0.39 -11.25 -11.52
C LEU A 329 1.83 -10.98 -11.08
N TRP A 330 2.63 -10.31 -11.92
CA TRP A 330 4.06 -10.18 -11.69
C TRP A 330 4.66 -8.83 -12.11
N ASN A 331 4.63 -8.48 -13.38
CA ASN A 331 5.42 -7.38 -13.92
C ASN A 331 5.03 -6.00 -13.37
N ASN A 332 3.74 -5.77 -13.14
CA ASN A 332 3.25 -4.49 -12.63
C ASN A 332 3.82 -4.15 -11.25
N CYS A 333 4.04 -5.15 -10.39
CA CYS A 333 4.71 -4.95 -9.11
C CYS A 333 6.09 -4.32 -9.29
N PHE A 334 6.90 -4.85 -10.20
CA PHE A 334 8.26 -4.35 -10.44
C PHE A 334 8.26 -2.99 -11.13
N ARG A 335 7.30 -2.73 -12.01
CA ARG A 335 7.09 -1.39 -12.58
C ARG A 335 6.73 -0.37 -11.50
N PHE A 336 5.83 -0.74 -10.57
CA PHE A 336 5.51 0.09 -9.42
C PHE A 336 6.73 0.35 -8.54
N LEU A 337 7.48 -0.67 -8.20
CA LEU A 337 8.70 -0.55 -7.38
C LEU A 337 9.84 0.18 -8.12
N GLY A 338 9.81 0.19 -9.45
CA GLY A 338 10.87 0.77 -10.28
C GLY A 338 12.18 -0.02 -10.22
N ILE A 339 12.08 -1.34 -10.08
CA ILE A 339 13.21 -2.27 -10.09
C ILE A 339 12.99 -3.33 -11.17
N ASP A 340 14.08 -3.93 -11.65
CA ASP A 340 13.97 -5.02 -12.63
C ASP A 340 13.41 -6.29 -11.97
N PRO A 341 12.49 -7.00 -12.64
CA PRO A 341 12.05 -8.30 -12.17
C PRO A 341 13.22 -9.30 -12.15
N PRO A 342 13.28 -10.19 -11.17
CA PRO A 342 14.33 -11.20 -11.12
C PRO A 342 14.23 -12.14 -12.32
N LYS A 343 15.38 -12.59 -12.82
CA LYS A 343 15.44 -13.67 -13.80
C LYS A 343 15.13 -14.98 -13.07
N LEU A 344 13.87 -15.39 -13.10
CA LEU A 344 13.45 -16.65 -12.51
C LEU A 344 14.05 -17.82 -13.35
N PRO A 345 14.64 -18.85 -12.73
CA PRO A 345 15.11 -20.00 -13.47
C PRO A 345 13.93 -20.73 -14.12
N TYR A 346 14.09 -21.14 -15.38
CA TYR A 346 13.06 -21.81 -16.20
C TYR A 346 12.44 -23.03 -15.52
N SER A 347 13.17 -23.68 -14.59
CA SER A 347 12.72 -24.85 -13.83
C SER A 347 11.60 -24.57 -12.82
N MET A 348 11.34 -23.33 -12.48
CA MET A 348 10.22 -22.95 -11.59
C MET A 348 8.86 -22.90 -12.32
N TRP A 349 8.88 -23.01 -13.65
CA TRP A 349 7.69 -22.92 -14.52
C TRP A 349 7.16 -24.26 -15.00
N ALA A 350 7.88 -25.37 -14.75
CA ALA A 350 7.42 -26.68 -15.15
C ALA A 350 6.22 -27.08 -14.27
N PRO A 351 5.04 -27.37 -14.84
CA PRO A 351 3.97 -27.99 -14.08
C PRO A 351 4.45 -29.34 -13.54
N PRO A 352 3.96 -29.76 -12.36
CA PRO A 352 4.31 -31.04 -11.78
C PRO A 352 3.94 -32.21 -12.68
#